data_d9b1ad1b6ad285bc01479e653a35b9c9
#
_entry.id   d9b1ad1b6ad285bc01479e653a35b9c9
#
_cell.length_a   1.000
_cell.length_b   1.000
_cell.length_c   1.000
_cell.angle_alpha   90.00
_cell.angle_beta   90.00
_cell.angle_gamma   90.00
#
_symmetry.space_group_name_H-M   'P 1'
#
loop_
_entity.id
_entity.type
_entity.pdbx_description
1 polymer ?
#
loop_
_entity_poly.entity_id
_entity_poly.type
_entity_poly.pdbx_seq_one_letter_code
_entity_poly.pdbx_strand_id
1 'polypeptide(L)' 'MELNDCQFDALVSFTYNVGIGNLKKSTLLKKVNADPEDETIRNEFNKWIKADGKTLAGLVKRRKDEADYYFGKTCK' A
#
# COMPACT_ATOMS: atom_id res chain seq x y z
N MET A 1 16.57 5.77 -2.13
CA MET A 1 15.58 4.74 -2.50
C MET A 1 14.90 5.16 -3.80
N GLU A 2 14.95 4.31 -4.79
CA GLU A 2 14.31 4.59 -6.06
C GLU A 2 13.07 3.71 -6.22
N LEU A 3 11.95 4.35 -6.51
CA LEU A 3 10.69 3.68 -6.81
C LEU A 3 10.33 3.94 -8.27
N ASN A 4 9.79 2.93 -8.95
CA ASN A 4 9.23 3.17 -10.27
C ASN A 4 7.89 3.92 -10.12
N ASP A 5 7.34 4.38 -11.24
CA ASP A 5 6.11 5.19 -11.22
C ASP A 5 4.93 4.42 -10.63
N CYS A 6 4.85 3.12 -10.89
CA CYS A 6 3.76 2.28 -10.37
C CYS A 6 3.83 2.18 -8.86
N GLN A 7 5.02 1.95 -8.32
CA GLN A 7 5.25 1.87 -6.87
C GLN A 7 4.93 3.21 -6.20
N PHE A 8 5.44 4.29 -6.77
CA PHE A 8 5.20 5.63 -6.24
C PHE A 8 3.71 5.97 -6.24
N ASP A 9 3.03 5.75 -7.35
CA ASP A 9 1.61 6.08 -7.47
C ASP A 9 0.75 5.27 -6.50
N ALA A 10 1.08 3.98 -6.31
CA ALA A 10 0.37 3.14 -5.34
C ALA A 10 0.53 3.68 -3.92
N LEU A 11 1.74 4.11 -3.55
CA LEU A 11 2.00 4.69 -2.23
C LEU A 11 1.30 6.04 -2.06
N VAL A 12 1.22 6.85 -3.11
CA VAL A 12 0.47 8.11 -3.08
C VAL A 12 -1.01 7.83 -2.81
N SER A 13 -1.60 6.87 -3.52
CA SER A 13 -3.00 6.48 -3.32
C SER A 13 -3.23 5.98 -1.88
N PHE A 14 -2.36 5.14 -1.39
CA PHE A 14 -2.42 4.62 -0.02
C PHE A 14 -2.36 5.77 0.98
N THR A 15 -1.39 6.67 0.83
CA THR A 15 -1.18 7.81 1.72
C THR A 15 -2.38 8.75 1.72
N TYR A 16 -2.96 8.98 0.55
CA TYR A 16 -4.14 9.82 0.41
C TYR A 16 -5.32 9.27 1.21
N ASN A 17 -5.45 7.95 1.28
CA ASN A 17 -6.55 7.30 1.99
C ASN A 17 -6.29 7.18 3.50
N VAL A 18 -5.07 6.77 3.89
CA VAL A 18 -4.78 6.48 5.30
C VAL A 18 -4.12 7.64 6.05
N GLY A 19 -3.55 8.61 5.35
CA GLY A 19 -2.87 9.77 5.94
C GLY A 19 -1.37 9.58 6.06
N ILE A 20 -0.63 10.69 5.95
CA ILE A 20 0.83 10.67 5.97
C ILE A 20 1.39 10.20 7.32
N GLY A 21 0.72 10.54 8.42
CA GLY A 21 1.15 10.10 9.76
C GLY A 21 1.08 8.59 9.90
N ASN A 22 0.03 7.97 9.37
CA ASN A 22 -0.11 6.51 9.39
C ASN A 22 0.92 5.85 8.49
N LEU A 23 1.18 6.44 7.32
CA LEU A 23 2.21 5.92 6.41
C LEU A 23 3.57 5.90 7.10
N LYS A 24 3.95 6.98 7.78
CA LYS A 24 5.25 7.08 8.44
C LYS A 24 5.44 6.03 9.54
N LYS A 25 4.34 5.63 10.19
CA LYS A 25 4.37 4.61 11.25
C LYS A 25 4.25 3.20 10.71
N SER A 26 3.92 3.03 9.43
CA SER A 26 3.56 1.72 8.89
C SER A 26 4.78 0.83 8.68
N THR A 27 4.59 -0.47 8.90
CA THR A 27 5.56 -1.50 8.50
C THR A 27 5.70 -1.52 6.97
N LEU A 28 4.64 -1.16 6.25
CA LEU A 28 4.67 -1.03 4.80
C LEU A 28 5.83 -0.14 4.35
N LEU A 29 5.92 1.07 4.91
CA LEU A 29 6.99 1.99 4.54
C LEU A 29 8.37 1.44 4.90
N LYS A 30 8.48 0.78 6.05
CA LYS A 30 9.74 0.15 6.47
C LYS A 30 10.20 -0.91 5.48
N LYS A 31 9.27 -1.73 5.00
CA LYS A 31 9.58 -2.77 4.00
C LYS A 31 9.95 -2.17 2.66
N VAL A 32 9.24 -1.13 2.24
CA VAL A 32 9.55 -0.41 0.98
C VAL A 32 10.96 0.18 1.04
N ASN A 33 11.34 0.77 2.18
CA ASN A 33 12.68 1.33 2.36
C ASN A 33 13.77 0.26 2.37
N ALA A 34 13.46 -0.93 2.90
CA ALA A 34 14.43 -2.03 2.97
C ALA A 34 14.57 -2.73 1.61
N ASP A 35 13.45 -3.01 0.96
CA ASP A 35 13.42 -3.69 -0.34
C ASP A 35 12.09 -3.43 -1.03
N PRO A 36 12.04 -2.49 -2.00
CA PRO A 36 10.79 -2.17 -2.70
C PRO A 36 10.18 -3.34 -3.48
N GLU A 37 10.97 -4.38 -3.76
CA GLU A 37 10.52 -5.55 -4.51
C GLU A 37 10.05 -6.70 -3.60
N ASP A 38 10.03 -6.49 -2.28
CA ASP A 38 9.61 -7.52 -1.33
C ASP A 38 8.12 -7.84 -1.54
N GLU A 39 7.82 -9.09 -1.88
CA GLU A 39 6.45 -9.53 -2.15
C GLU A 39 5.55 -9.44 -0.91
N THR A 40 6.12 -9.49 0.28
CA THR A 40 5.34 -9.36 1.52
C THR A 40 4.79 -7.95 1.73
N ILE A 41 5.23 -6.98 0.92
CA ILE A 41 4.65 -5.63 0.90
C ILE A 41 3.16 -5.69 0.60
N ARG A 42 2.72 -6.62 -0.26
CA ARG A 42 1.30 -6.85 -0.52
C ARG A 42 0.52 -7.12 0.76
N ASN A 43 1.07 -7.93 1.65
CA ASN A 43 0.44 -8.24 2.94
C ASN A 43 0.32 -7.00 3.83
N GLU A 44 1.28 -6.09 3.74
CA GLU A 44 1.22 -4.84 4.50
C GLU A 44 0.11 -3.91 3.99
N PHE A 45 -0.09 -3.83 2.67
CA PHE A 45 -1.25 -3.11 2.14
C PHE A 45 -2.55 -3.66 2.71
N ASN A 46 -2.69 -4.99 2.72
CA ASN A 46 -3.93 -5.66 3.15
C ASN A 46 -4.24 -5.50 4.63
N LYS A 47 -3.31 -5.02 5.45
CA LYS A 47 -3.57 -4.74 6.85
C LYS A 47 -4.43 -3.49 7.06
N TRP A 48 -4.54 -2.62 6.06
CA TRP A 48 -5.25 -1.34 6.14
C TRP A 48 -6.65 -1.45 5.55
N ILE A 49 -7.43 -2.42 6.05
CA ILE A 49 -8.77 -2.74 5.53
C ILE A 49 -9.88 -2.50 6.54
N LYS A 50 -9.56 -1.90 7.69
CA LYS A 50 -10.53 -1.68 8.76
C LYS A 50 -10.81 -0.19 8.97
N ALA A 51 -12.06 0.11 9.31
CA ALA A 51 -12.47 1.43 9.79
C ALA A 51 -13.33 1.20 11.02
N ASP A 52 -13.06 1.94 12.10
CA ASP A 52 -13.78 1.82 13.39
C ASP A 52 -13.82 0.37 13.90
N GLY A 53 -12.71 -0.35 13.71
CA GLY A 53 -12.57 -1.74 14.16
C GLY A 53 -13.26 -2.78 13.29
N LYS A 54 -13.89 -2.37 12.20
CA LYS A 54 -14.61 -3.28 11.29
C LYS A 54 -13.92 -3.37 9.94
N THR A 55 -13.87 -4.58 9.39
CA THR A 55 -13.37 -4.80 8.03
C THR A 55 -14.41 -4.32 7.04
N LEU A 56 -14.03 -3.44 6.13
CA LEU A 56 -14.91 -2.91 5.09
C LEU A 56 -14.52 -3.48 3.74
N ALA A 57 -15.52 -4.02 3.02
CA ALA A 57 -15.30 -4.62 1.71
C ALA A 57 -14.68 -3.63 0.71
N GLY A 58 -15.09 -2.36 0.75
CA GLY A 58 -14.52 -1.32 -0.10
C GLY A 58 -13.03 -1.10 0.15
N LEU A 59 -12.60 -1.17 1.41
CA LEU A 59 -11.19 -1.04 1.76
C LEU A 59 -10.39 -2.27 1.36
N VAL A 60 -10.95 -3.47 1.47
CA VAL A 60 -10.31 -4.69 1.01
C VAL A 60 -9.99 -4.59 -0.48
N LYS A 61 -10.98 -4.20 -1.28
CA LYS A 61 -10.79 -4.01 -2.71
C LYS A 61 -9.76 -2.95 -3.03
N ARG A 62 -9.81 -1.81 -2.31
CA ARG A 62 -8.87 -0.71 -2.52
C ARG A 62 -7.43 -1.13 -2.25
N ARG A 63 -7.18 -1.84 -1.14
CA ARG A 63 -5.83 -2.30 -0.81
C ARG A 63 -5.33 -3.32 -1.81
N LYS A 64 -6.20 -4.21 -2.26
CA LYS A 64 -5.85 -5.17 -3.31
C LYS A 64 -5.46 -4.46 -4.61
N ASP A 65 -6.27 -3.48 -5.03
CA ASP A 65 -5.99 -2.72 -6.25
C ASP A 65 -4.68 -1.94 -6.13
N GLU A 66 -4.43 -1.32 -4.98
CA GLU A 66 -3.18 -0.59 -4.74
C GLU A 66 -1.97 -1.52 -4.76
N ALA A 67 -2.08 -2.70 -4.15
CA ALA A 67 -1.01 -3.68 -4.15
C ALA A 67 -0.74 -4.21 -5.56
N ASP A 68 -1.79 -4.50 -6.33
CA ASP A 68 -1.65 -4.93 -7.72
C ASP A 68 -0.97 -3.85 -8.56
N TYR A 69 -1.34 -2.60 -8.35
CA TYR A 69 -0.73 -1.47 -9.04
C TYR A 69 0.75 -1.33 -8.66
N TYR A 70 1.05 -1.46 -7.37
CA TYR A 70 2.42 -1.39 -6.85
C TYR A 70 3.33 -2.41 -7.53
N PHE A 71 2.84 -3.65 -7.71
CA PHE A 71 3.61 -4.72 -8.34
C PHE A 71 3.47 -4.77 -9.86
N GLY A 72 2.84 -3.76 -10.46
CA GLY A 72 2.77 -3.60 -11.90
C GLY A 72 1.71 -4.41 -12.61
N LYS A 73 0.81 -5.11 -11.88
CA LYS A 73 -0.23 -5.92 -12.51
C LYS A 73 -1.29 -5.08 -13.22
N THR A 74 -1.68 -3.97 -12.61
CA THR A 74 -2.67 -3.04 -13.17
C THR A 74 -2.06 -1.73 -13.62
N CYS A 75 -0.77 -1.57 -13.41
CA CYS A 75 -0.03 -0.39 -13.83
C CYS A 75 0.32 -0.50 -15.32
N LYS A 76 0.26 0.61 -16.00
CA LYS A 76 0.55 0.68 -17.43
C LYS A 76 2.04 0.50 -17.76
#